data_2a684cb197dcdf6d18c106a4998a70e8
#
_entry.id   2a684cb197dcdf6d18c106a4998a70e8
#
_cell.length_a   1.000
_cell.length_b   1.000
_cell.length_c   1.000
_cell.angle_alpha   90.00
_cell.angle_beta   90.00
_cell.angle_gamma   90.00
#
_symmetry.space_group_name_H-M   'P 1'
#
loop_
_entity.id
_entity.type
_entity.pdbx_description
1 polymer ?
#
loop_
_entity_poly.entity_id
_entity_poly.type
_entity_poly.pdbx_seq_one_letter_code
_entity_poly.pdbx_strand_id
1 'polypeptide(L)'
;NGLLTLDFSDSRKFATSHEYFLFYAQMGKSFFILAQINKMAKRKLQRFAEVETFDNVAKPTIEEAMNDSFPLKGKWHKDFFKNDNPIVLELACGKGEYTIGLAKNYENKNFIGIDIKGNRLWNGAKYALQNKMTNVGFVKTRIDFITNLFGPDEVSEIWITFPDPQKPKNRARKRLTGEMFLDRYRKLLKKGGTVNLKTDSEFMHGYTLGLLH
;
A
#
# COMPACT_ATOMS: atom_id res chain seq x y z
N ASN A 1 -4.01 -8.12 30.62
CA ASN A 1 -2.56 -8.25 30.86
C ASN A 1 -2.36 -9.19 32.06
N GLY A 2 -2.46 -10.48 31.86
CA GLY A 2 -2.15 -11.51 32.84
C GLY A 2 -0.88 -12.23 32.41
N LEU A 3 0.24 -11.92 33.03
CA LEU A 3 1.45 -12.69 32.95
C LEU A 3 1.22 -13.96 33.77
N LEU A 4 1.00 -15.09 33.13
CA LEU A 4 0.98 -16.40 33.82
C LEU A 4 2.42 -16.84 34.01
N THR A 5 2.94 -16.64 35.21
CA THR A 5 4.20 -17.25 35.67
C THR A 5 3.89 -18.68 36.10
N LEU A 6 4.35 -19.66 35.33
CA LEU A 6 4.22 -21.07 35.69
C LEU A 6 5.45 -21.43 36.55
N ASP A 7 5.21 -21.73 37.83
CA ASP A 7 6.20 -22.29 38.74
C ASP A 7 6.25 -23.80 38.56
N PHE A 8 7.36 -24.31 38.05
CA PHE A 8 7.60 -25.72 37.77
C PHE A 8 8.19 -26.51 38.98
N SER A 9 8.26 -25.87 40.15
CA SER A 9 8.92 -26.49 41.32
C SER A 9 8.09 -27.58 42.03
N ASP A 10 6.77 -27.74 41.71
CA ASP A 10 5.94 -28.73 42.35
C ASP A 10 5.23 -29.66 41.36
N SER A 11 5.91 -30.76 41.01
CA SER A 11 5.41 -31.82 40.10
C SER A 11 4.26 -32.66 40.68
N ARG A 12 3.79 -32.39 41.89
CA ARG A 12 2.76 -33.21 42.60
C ARG A 12 1.33 -32.67 42.44
N LYS A 13 1.12 -31.60 41.70
CA LYS A 13 -0.22 -30.95 41.56
C LYS A 13 -1.06 -31.40 40.37
N PHE A 14 -0.58 -32.26 39.51
CA PHE A 14 -1.36 -32.76 38.37
C PHE A 14 -1.97 -34.13 38.71
N ALA A 15 -3.17 -34.12 39.25
CA ALA A 15 -3.78 -35.30 39.82
C ALA A 15 -4.54 -36.21 38.85
N THR A 16 -4.73 -35.85 37.56
CA THR A 16 -5.49 -36.69 36.61
C THR A 16 -4.89 -36.68 35.19
N SER A 17 -5.04 -37.79 34.47
CA SER A 17 -4.63 -37.92 33.05
C SER A 17 -5.31 -36.91 32.12
N HIS A 18 -6.46 -36.38 32.50
CA HIS A 18 -7.23 -35.39 31.76
C HIS A 18 -6.58 -33.99 31.80
N GLU A 19 -6.04 -33.62 32.97
CA GLU A 19 -5.34 -32.32 33.13
C GLU A 19 -4.03 -32.28 32.35
N TYR A 20 -3.28 -33.40 32.31
CA TYR A 20 -2.12 -33.53 31.42
C TYR A 20 -2.49 -33.40 29.95
N PHE A 21 -3.59 -34.05 29.53
CA PHE A 21 -4.06 -33.94 28.14
C PHE A 21 -4.44 -32.51 27.76
N LEU A 22 -5.15 -31.78 28.62
CA LEU A 22 -5.51 -30.37 28.37
C LEU A 22 -4.28 -29.46 28.34
N PHE A 23 -3.31 -29.69 29.23
CA PHE A 23 -2.05 -28.93 29.25
C PHE A 23 -1.25 -29.14 27.96
N TYR A 24 -1.06 -30.38 27.50
CA TYR A 24 -0.37 -30.66 26.24
C TYR A 24 -1.14 -30.19 25.03
N ALA A 25 -2.47 -30.25 25.02
CA ALA A 25 -3.31 -29.69 23.96
C ALA A 25 -3.20 -28.16 23.86
N GLN A 26 -3.09 -27.48 25.00
CA GLN A 26 -2.92 -26.03 25.07
C GLN A 26 -1.51 -25.59 24.66
N MET A 27 -0.47 -26.34 25.08
CA MET A 27 0.91 -26.14 24.61
C MET A 27 1.02 -26.37 23.09
N GLY A 28 0.40 -27.43 22.57
CA GLY A 28 0.37 -27.71 21.13
C GLY A 28 -0.26 -26.59 20.32
N LYS A 29 -1.37 -26.01 20.78
CA LYS A 29 -2.01 -24.83 20.15
C LYS A 29 -1.09 -23.63 20.18
N SER A 30 -0.43 -23.34 21.31
CA SER A 30 0.50 -22.20 21.43
C SER A 30 1.72 -22.38 20.52
N PHE A 31 2.27 -23.59 20.43
CA PHE A 31 3.39 -23.92 19.53
C PHE A 31 3.01 -23.76 18.06
N PHE A 32 1.80 -24.20 17.70
CA PHE A 32 1.27 -24.06 16.35
C PHE A 32 1.06 -22.58 15.96
N ILE A 33 0.53 -21.76 16.88
CA ILE A 33 0.36 -20.31 16.68
C ILE A 33 1.71 -19.64 16.50
N LEU A 34 2.72 -19.94 17.33
CA LEU A 34 4.07 -19.41 17.21
C LEU A 34 4.74 -19.80 15.89
N ALA A 35 4.56 -21.05 15.46
CA ALA A 35 5.08 -21.52 14.17
C ALA A 35 4.42 -20.77 12.98
N GLN A 36 3.11 -20.52 13.05
CA GLN A 36 2.40 -19.73 12.05
C GLN A 36 2.87 -18.26 12.01
N ILE A 37 3.04 -17.62 13.17
CA ILE A 37 3.55 -16.25 13.28
C ILE A 37 4.94 -16.15 12.66
N ASN A 38 5.85 -17.09 12.98
CA ASN A 38 7.20 -17.15 12.41
C ASN A 38 7.17 -17.35 10.89
N LYS A 39 6.30 -18.23 10.37
CA LYS A 39 6.11 -18.44 8.93
C LYS A 39 5.59 -17.17 8.23
N MET A 40 4.65 -16.46 8.85
CA MET A 40 4.12 -15.18 8.32
C MET A 40 5.18 -14.09 8.31
N ALA A 41 5.97 -13.96 9.39
CA ALA A 41 7.06 -13.00 9.49
C ALA A 41 8.14 -13.27 8.42
N LYS A 42 8.56 -14.52 8.24
CA LYS A 42 9.52 -14.93 7.21
C LYS A 42 9.03 -14.62 5.79
N ARG A 43 7.76 -14.91 5.48
CA ARG A 43 7.15 -14.56 4.19
C ARG A 43 7.10 -13.05 3.95
N LYS A 44 6.82 -12.26 4.99
CA LYS A 44 6.82 -10.81 4.90
C LYS A 44 8.21 -10.26 4.58
N LEU A 45 9.25 -10.74 5.26
CA LEU A 45 10.65 -10.36 4.98
C LEU A 45 11.07 -10.75 3.56
N GLN A 46 10.72 -11.96 3.12
CA GLN A 46 10.98 -12.41 1.75
C GLN A 46 10.34 -11.47 0.73
N ARG A 47 9.08 -11.09 0.90
CA ARG A 47 8.39 -10.16 -0.01
C ARG A 47 9.03 -8.78 -0.04
N PHE A 48 9.53 -8.28 1.09
CA PHE A 48 10.28 -7.03 1.12
C PHE A 48 11.57 -7.13 0.28
N ALA A 49 12.33 -8.21 0.45
CA ALA A 49 13.55 -8.44 -0.32
C ALA A 49 13.25 -8.58 -1.83
N GLU A 50 12.22 -9.34 -2.22
CA GLU A 50 11.84 -9.51 -3.62
C GLU A 50 11.40 -8.19 -4.28
N VAL A 51 10.65 -7.33 -3.57
CA VAL A 51 10.23 -6.01 -4.13
C VAL A 51 11.43 -5.14 -4.48
N GLU A 52 12.54 -5.26 -3.76
CA GLU A 52 13.76 -4.49 -4.07
C GLU A 52 14.37 -4.89 -5.43
N THR A 53 14.08 -6.08 -5.92
CA THR A 53 14.59 -6.58 -7.23
C THR A 53 13.63 -6.34 -8.40
N PHE A 54 12.42 -5.82 -8.15
CA PHE A 54 11.41 -5.67 -9.20
C PHE A 54 11.63 -4.39 -10.01
N ASP A 55 11.79 -4.55 -11.34
CA ASP A 55 12.02 -3.44 -12.29
C ASP A 55 10.77 -2.57 -12.49
N ASN A 56 9.58 -3.14 -12.27
CA ASN A 56 8.32 -2.41 -12.35
C ASN A 56 7.94 -1.70 -11.03
N VAL A 57 8.87 -1.63 -10.05
CA VAL A 57 8.68 -0.89 -8.80
C VAL A 57 9.74 0.19 -8.65
N ALA A 58 9.34 1.44 -8.76
CA ALA A 58 10.18 2.57 -8.41
C ALA A 58 10.27 2.74 -6.88
N LYS A 59 11.47 2.95 -6.38
CA LYS A 59 11.81 2.99 -4.96
C LYS A 59 12.62 4.25 -4.64
N PRO A 60 11.97 5.44 -4.66
CA PRO A 60 12.66 6.68 -4.32
C PRO A 60 13.26 6.57 -2.93
N THR A 61 14.49 7.00 -2.76
CA THR A 61 15.10 7.19 -1.44
C THR A 61 14.39 8.32 -0.71
N ILE A 62 14.55 8.39 0.60
CA ILE A 62 13.99 9.50 1.38
C ILE A 62 14.60 10.83 0.91
N GLU A 63 15.88 10.83 0.61
CA GLU A 63 16.61 12.01 0.13
C GLU A 63 16.05 12.49 -1.22
N GLU A 64 15.91 11.62 -2.22
CA GLU A 64 15.31 11.95 -3.52
C GLU A 64 13.89 12.49 -3.37
N ALA A 65 13.08 11.83 -2.50
CA ALA A 65 11.70 12.25 -2.27
C ALA A 65 11.59 13.59 -1.53
N MET A 66 12.54 13.94 -0.66
CA MET A 66 12.53 15.22 0.07
C MET A 66 13.15 16.37 -0.72
N ASN A 67 14.23 16.11 -1.46
CA ASN A 67 15.01 17.14 -2.16
C ASN A 67 14.56 17.38 -3.60
N ASP A 68 13.41 16.81 -4.01
CA ASP A 68 12.88 16.98 -5.37
C ASP A 68 13.86 16.52 -6.47
N SER A 69 14.64 15.48 -6.19
CA SER A 69 15.71 14.99 -7.08
C SER A 69 15.41 13.57 -7.64
N PHE A 70 14.16 13.13 -7.59
CA PHE A 70 13.79 11.81 -8.07
C PHE A 70 13.95 11.71 -9.60
N PRO A 71 14.75 10.75 -10.11
CA PRO A 71 15.16 10.73 -11.52
C PRO A 71 14.02 10.61 -12.54
N LEU A 72 12.90 9.94 -12.15
CA LEU A 72 11.74 9.74 -13.03
C LEU A 72 10.76 10.90 -13.04
N LYS A 73 10.92 11.92 -12.18
CA LYS A 73 10.02 13.09 -12.15
C LYS A 73 10.00 13.82 -13.51
N GLY A 74 8.80 13.92 -14.10
CA GLY A 74 8.62 14.51 -15.44
C GLY A 74 9.11 13.62 -16.59
N LYS A 75 9.49 12.37 -16.31
CA LYS A 75 10.07 11.45 -17.30
C LYS A 75 9.43 10.05 -17.27
N TRP A 76 8.30 9.87 -16.59
CA TRP A 76 7.64 8.58 -16.47
C TRP A 76 7.26 7.97 -17.83
N HIS A 77 6.79 8.79 -18.78
CA HIS A 77 6.50 8.36 -20.15
C HIS A 77 7.75 7.82 -20.84
N LYS A 78 8.83 8.60 -20.82
CA LYS A 78 10.04 8.32 -21.57
C LYS A 78 10.88 7.21 -20.93
N ASP A 79 11.15 7.33 -19.62
CA ASP A 79 12.20 6.53 -18.98
C ASP A 79 11.64 5.26 -18.31
N PHE A 80 10.33 5.27 -17.94
CA PHE A 80 9.68 4.11 -17.30
C PHE A 80 8.80 3.33 -18.28
N PHE A 81 7.74 3.96 -18.82
CA PHE A 81 6.77 3.28 -19.68
C PHE A 81 7.22 3.17 -21.14
N LYS A 82 8.08 4.05 -21.60
CA LYS A 82 8.57 4.15 -22.98
C LYS A 82 7.45 4.32 -24.02
N ASN A 83 6.40 5.03 -23.64
CA ASN A 83 5.26 5.40 -24.47
C ASN A 83 4.61 6.66 -23.92
N ASP A 84 3.71 7.28 -24.72
CA ASP A 84 3.03 8.55 -24.37
C ASP A 84 1.59 8.34 -23.87
N ASN A 85 1.21 7.14 -23.48
CA ASN A 85 -0.12 6.87 -22.96
C ASN A 85 -0.40 7.65 -21.67
N PRO A 86 -1.63 8.12 -21.45
CA PRO A 86 -2.01 8.87 -20.25
C PRO A 86 -1.67 8.10 -18.96
N ILE A 87 -1.07 8.78 -17.99
CA ILE A 87 -0.72 8.19 -16.68
C ILE A 87 -1.88 8.34 -15.71
N VAL A 88 -2.26 7.24 -15.10
CA VAL A 88 -3.29 7.11 -14.06
C VAL A 88 -2.65 6.63 -12.77
N LEU A 89 -2.87 7.34 -11.66
CA LEU A 89 -2.35 6.95 -10.35
C LEU A 89 -3.45 6.30 -9.50
N GLU A 90 -3.12 5.22 -8.80
CA GLU A 90 -3.91 4.73 -7.67
C GLU A 90 -3.16 5.01 -6.36
N LEU A 91 -3.75 5.83 -5.49
CA LEU A 91 -3.16 6.21 -4.21
C LEU A 91 -3.59 5.28 -3.09
N ALA A 92 -2.62 4.86 -2.26
CA ALA A 92 -2.79 3.83 -1.23
C ALA A 92 -3.28 2.49 -1.81
N CYS A 93 -2.73 2.08 -2.94
CA CYS A 93 -3.18 0.94 -3.75
C CYS A 93 -3.12 -0.42 -3.03
N GLY A 94 -2.51 -0.50 -1.86
CA GLY A 94 -2.43 -1.72 -1.06
C GLY A 94 -1.75 -2.86 -1.80
N LYS A 95 -2.53 -3.87 -2.22
CA LYS A 95 -2.02 -5.00 -3.01
C LYS A 95 -1.99 -4.74 -4.52
N GLY A 96 -2.46 -3.57 -4.98
CA GLY A 96 -2.51 -3.19 -6.39
C GLY A 96 -3.60 -3.92 -7.19
N GLU A 97 -4.60 -4.48 -6.54
CA GLU A 97 -5.68 -5.23 -7.22
C GLU A 97 -6.48 -4.31 -8.15
N TYR A 98 -6.72 -3.07 -7.74
CA TYR A 98 -7.44 -2.08 -8.55
C TYR A 98 -6.55 -1.55 -9.68
N THR A 99 -5.28 -1.23 -9.40
CA THR A 99 -4.28 -0.86 -10.42
C THR A 99 -4.21 -1.89 -11.54
N ILE A 100 -4.10 -3.18 -11.20
CA ILE A 100 -4.07 -4.30 -12.15
C ILE A 100 -5.40 -4.42 -12.90
N GLY A 101 -6.52 -4.32 -12.20
CA GLY A 101 -7.84 -4.44 -12.81
C GLY A 101 -8.10 -3.35 -13.84
N LEU A 102 -7.77 -2.10 -13.53
CA LEU A 102 -7.88 -0.98 -14.47
C LEU A 102 -6.95 -1.15 -15.67
N ALA A 103 -5.70 -1.55 -15.44
CA ALA A 103 -4.72 -1.72 -16.51
C ALA A 103 -5.10 -2.81 -17.52
N LYS A 104 -5.82 -3.83 -17.10
CA LYS A 104 -6.37 -4.88 -17.99
C LYS A 104 -7.50 -4.35 -18.89
N ASN A 105 -8.29 -3.42 -18.36
CA ASN A 105 -9.44 -2.89 -19.08
C ASN A 105 -9.11 -1.70 -20.00
N TYR A 106 -7.95 -1.06 -19.76
CA TYR A 106 -7.55 0.16 -20.47
C TYR A 106 -6.08 0.06 -20.91
N GLU A 107 -5.82 -0.72 -21.95
CA GLU A 107 -4.47 -0.97 -22.48
C GLU A 107 -3.78 0.29 -23.03
N ASN A 108 -4.58 1.31 -23.41
CA ASN A 108 -4.11 2.59 -23.91
C ASN A 108 -3.80 3.62 -22.81
N LYS A 109 -3.73 3.18 -21.54
CA LYS A 109 -3.34 4.00 -20.39
C LYS A 109 -2.25 3.31 -19.59
N ASN A 110 -1.41 4.09 -18.94
CA ASN A 110 -0.39 3.62 -18.00
C ASN A 110 -0.91 3.77 -16.56
N PHE A 111 -0.71 2.77 -15.73
CA PHE A 111 -1.20 2.75 -14.35
C PHE A 111 -0.05 2.64 -13.35
N ILE A 112 -0.07 3.49 -12.33
CA ILE A 112 0.92 3.49 -11.26
C ILE A 112 0.22 3.37 -9.91
N GLY A 113 0.45 2.25 -9.22
CA GLY A 113 -0.01 2.05 -7.84
C GLY A 113 1.00 2.59 -6.83
N ILE A 114 0.57 3.43 -5.89
CA ILE A 114 1.44 4.02 -4.87
C ILE A 114 1.03 3.52 -3.48
N ASP A 115 1.96 2.93 -2.74
CA ASP A 115 1.78 2.56 -1.33
C ASP A 115 3.12 2.56 -0.59
N ILE A 116 3.08 2.82 0.73
CA ILE A 116 4.27 2.78 1.58
C ILE A 116 4.69 1.34 1.92
N LYS A 117 3.74 0.38 1.85
CA LYS A 117 3.97 -0.99 2.33
C LYS A 117 4.41 -1.91 1.20
N GLY A 118 5.72 -2.04 0.98
CA GLY A 118 6.30 -2.89 -0.06
C GLY A 118 5.79 -4.34 -0.06
N ASN A 119 5.55 -4.95 1.11
CA ASN A 119 4.99 -6.30 1.18
C ASN A 119 3.55 -6.43 0.66
N ARG A 120 2.80 -5.32 0.57
CA ARG A 120 1.48 -5.29 -0.09
C ARG A 120 1.65 -5.09 -1.59
N LEU A 121 2.43 -4.08 -2.01
CA LEU A 121 2.77 -3.82 -3.42
C LEU A 121 3.30 -5.07 -4.13
N TRP A 122 4.03 -5.92 -3.42
CA TRP A 122 4.58 -7.17 -3.94
C TRP A 122 3.55 -7.99 -4.74
N ASN A 123 2.29 -8.05 -4.31
CA ASN A 123 1.27 -8.87 -4.98
C ASN A 123 0.97 -8.34 -6.39
N GLY A 124 0.67 -7.06 -6.54
CA GLY A 124 0.38 -6.42 -7.82
C GLY A 124 1.62 -6.37 -8.72
N ALA A 125 2.76 -5.98 -8.15
CA ALA A 125 4.01 -5.89 -8.89
C ALA A 125 4.46 -7.25 -9.46
N LYS A 126 4.42 -8.30 -8.63
CA LYS A 126 4.73 -9.67 -9.08
C LYS A 126 3.75 -10.17 -10.12
N TYR A 127 2.45 -9.91 -9.93
CA TYR A 127 1.43 -10.27 -10.92
C TYR A 127 1.69 -9.58 -12.27
N ALA A 128 1.99 -8.28 -12.28
CA ALA A 128 2.28 -7.54 -13.49
C ALA A 128 3.51 -8.09 -14.24
N LEU A 129 4.59 -8.40 -13.51
CA LEU A 129 5.80 -9.01 -14.09
C LEU A 129 5.51 -10.38 -14.69
N GLN A 130 4.80 -11.26 -13.97
CA GLN A 130 4.46 -12.61 -14.43
C GLN A 130 3.57 -12.60 -15.69
N ASN A 131 2.71 -11.59 -15.83
CA ASN A 131 1.82 -11.43 -16.97
C ASN A 131 2.36 -10.46 -18.03
N LYS A 132 3.64 -10.03 -17.91
CA LYS A 132 4.30 -9.12 -18.85
C LYS A 132 3.53 -7.84 -19.15
N MET A 133 2.86 -7.29 -18.13
CA MET A 133 2.08 -6.05 -18.25
C MET A 133 3.04 -4.86 -18.34
N THR A 134 3.14 -4.24 -19.50
CA THR A 134 4.05 -3.10 -19.76
C THR A 134 3.42 -1.75 -19.38
N ASN A 135 2.11 -1.71 -19.16
CA ASN A 135 1.35 -0.52 -18.80
C ASN A 135 1.12 -0.39 -17.29
N VAL A 136 1.86 -1.15 -16.44
CA VAL A 136 1.70 -1.13 -14.97
C VAL A 136 3.04 -0.90 -14.29
N GLY A 137 3.08 0.06 -13.40
CA GLY A 137 4.17 0.31 -12.49
C GLY A 137 3.69 0.49 -11.05
N PHE A 138 4.63 0.47 -10.12
CA PHE A 138 4.37 0.74 -8.70
C PHE A 138 5.42 1.69 -8.13
N VAL A 139 5.05 2.45 -7.10
CA VAL A 139 5.97 3.31 -6.35
C VAL A 139 5.86 3.00 -4.87
N LYS A 140 6.97 2.57 -4.28
CA LYS A 140 7.07 2.30 -2.84
C LYS A 140 7.47 3.57 -2.11
N THR A 141 6.47 4.38 -1.69
CA THR A 141 6.73 5.65 -1.01
C THR A 141 5.52 6.13 -0.20
N ARG A 142 5.71 7.23 0.51
CA ARG A 142 4.62 7.99 1.14
C ARG A 142 3.97 8.91 0.10
N ILE A 143 2.64 8.96 0.10
CA ILE A 143 1.87 9.86 -0.82
C ILE A 143 2.17 11.33 -0.53
N ASP A 144 2.64 11.66 0.68
CA ASP A 144 3.05 13.02 1.04
C ASP A 144 4.10 13.61 0.06
N PHE A 145 4.91 12.78 -0.58
CA PHE A 145 5.96 13.20 -1.51
C PHE A 145 5.54 13.24 -2.98
N ILE A 146 4.26 13.05 -3.29
CA ILE A 146 3.78 12.88 -4.67
C ILE A 146 4.22 13.99 -5.63
N THR A 147 4.30 15.25 -5.17
CA THR A 147 4.75 16.40 -5.97
C THR A 147 6.23 16.37 -6.32
N ASN A 148 7.03 15.59 -5.60
CA ASN A 148 8.46 15.44 -5.86
C ASN A 148 8.74 14.19 -6.71
N LEU A 149 7.71 13.40 -7.02
CA LEU A 149 7.82 12.16 -7.79
C LEU A 149 7.22 12.30 -9.20
N PHE A 150 6.28 13.21 -9.36
CA PHE A 150 5.63 13.49 -10.65
C PHE A 150 5.79 14.97 -11.01
N GLY A 151 6.05 15.24 -12.29
CA GLY A 151 6.14 16.58 -12.82
C GLY A 151 4.77 17.25 -13.00
N PRO A 152 4.76 18.57 -13.28
CA PRO A 152 3.53 19.26 -13.69
C PRO A 152 2.95 18.63 -14.96
N ASP A 153 1.61 18.56 -15.04
CA ASP A 153 0.86 18.04 -16.19
C ASP A 153 1.21 16.60 -16.61
N GLU A 154 1.90 15.83 -15.75
CA GLU A 154 2.34 14.46 -16.06
C GLU A 154 1.24 13.42 -15.83
N VAL A 155 0.27 13.72 -14.96
CA VAL A 155 -0.78 12.77 -14.54
C VAL A 155 -2.13 13.17 -15.12
N SER A 156 -2.86 12.17 -15.66
CA SER A 156 -4.18 12.39 -16.27
C SER A 156 -5.33 12.14 -15.29
N GLU A 157 -5.19 11.13 -14.45
CA GLU A 157 -6.23 10.72 -13.51
C GLU A 157 -5.60 10.26 -12.20
N ILE A 158 -6.31 10.49 -11.09
CA ILE A 158 -5.97 9.95 -9.78
C ILE A 158 -7.16 9.16 -9.26
N TRP A 159 -6.92 7.93 -8.83
CA TRP A 159 -7.88 7.08 -8.14
C TRP A 159 -7.52 6.94 -6.66
N ILE A 160 -8.50 7.13 -5.80
CA ILE A 160 -8.43 6.92 -4.36
C ILE A 160 -9.45 5.85 -4.03
N THR A 161 -8.98 4.60 -3.83
CA THR A 161 -9.85 3.44 -3.67
C THR A 161 -9.81 2.95 -2.23
N PHE A 162 -10.97 2.98 -1.58
CA PHE A 162 -11.16 2.53 -0.19
C PHE A 162 -10.10 3.05 0.79
N PRO A 163 -9.84 4.38 0.82
CA PRO A 163 -8.86 4.96 1.71
C PRO A 163 -9.30 4.83 3.17
N ASP A 164 -8.32 4.82 4.09
CA ASP A 164 -8.62 4.98 5.51
C ASP A 164 -9.27 6.36 5.73
N PRO A 165 -10.50 6.44 6.25
CA PRO A 165 -11.26 7.68 6.36
C PRO A 165 -10.66 8.68 7.36
N GLN A 166 -9.71 8.26 8.22
CA GLN A 166 -9.03 9.12 9.19
C GLN A 166 -10.02 9.99 9.99
N LYS A 167 -11.06 9.35 10.57
CA LYS A 167 -12.19 10.02 11.26
C LYS A 167 -11.78 11.04 12.34
N PRO A 168 -10.77 10.78 13.22
CA PRO A 168 -10.36 11.74 14.25
C PRO A 168 -9.91 13.08 13.67
N LYS A 169 -10.32 14.20 14.30
CA LYS A 169 -9.97 15.57 13.84
C LYS A 169 -8.45 15.80 13.73
N ASN A 170 -7.67 15.30 14.69
CA ASN A 170 -6.20 15.39 14.67
C ASN A 170 -5.54 14.62 13.53
N ARG A 171 -6.28 13.77 12.82
CA ARG A 171 -5.82 13.03 11.64
C ARG A 171 -6.34 13.60 10.31
N ALA A 172 -7.06 14.73 10.33
CA ALA A 172 -7.65 15.32 9.14
C ALA A 172 -6.62 15.57 8.02
N ARG A 173 -5.39 15.98 8.37
CA ARG A 173 -4.29 16.17 7.41
C ARG A 173 -3.87 14.91 6.66
N LYS A 174 -4.30 13.71 7.11
CA LYS A 174 -3.99 12.42 6.47
C LYS A 174 -5.08 11.95 5.50
N ARG A 175 -6.19 12.69 5.39
CA ARG A 175 -7.28 12.37 4.46
C ARG A 175 -6.83 12.65 3.04
N LEU A 176 -6.85 11.63 2.18
CA LEU A 176 -6.38 11.76 0.80
C LEU A 176 -7.26 12.65 -0.08
N THR A 177 -8.49 12.95 0.33
CA THR A 177 -9.36 13.96 -0.32
C THR A 177 -9.37 15.30 0.42
N GLY A 178 -8.50 15.51 1.43
CA GLY A 178 -8.39 16.77 2.14
C GLY A 178 -7.69 17.85 1.29
N GLU A 179 -7.95 19.12 1.60
CA GLU A 179 -7.42 20.30 0.86
C GLU A 179 -5.91 20.19 0.57
N MET A 180 -5.12 19.84 1.58
CA MET A 180 -3.67 19.72 1.43
C MET A 180 -3.27 18.71 0.34
N PHE A 181 -4.00 17.60 0.21
CA PHE A 181 -3.73 16.62 -0.84
C PHE A 181 -4.31 17.05 -2.19
N LEU A 182 -5.50 17.65 -2.21
CA LEU A 182 -6.07 18.20 -3.44
C LEU A 182 -5.16 19.29 -4.05
N ASP A 183 -4.53 20.12 -3.22
CA ASP A 183 -3.55 21.13 -3.70
C ASP A 183 -2.29 20.48 -4.27
N ARG A 184 -1.86 19.35 -3.71
CA ARG A 184 -0.75 18.57 -4.30
C ARG A 184 -1.15 17.97 -5.65
N TYR A 185 -2.36 17.42 -5.76
CA TYR A 185 -2.84 16.81 -7.00
C TYR A 185 -2.95 17.82 -8.14
N ARG A 186 -3.42 19.05 -7.85
CA ARG A 186 -3.47 20.14 -8.83
C ARG A 186 -2.11 20.47 -9.48
N LYS A 187 -1.00 20.23 -8.75
CA LYS A 187 0.35 20.53 -9.25
C LYS A 187 0.87 19.50 -10.25
N LEU A 188 0.30 18.32 -10.31
CA LEU A 188 0.76 17.22 -11.17
C LEU A 188 -0.29 16.77 -12.20
N LEU A 189 -1.56 17.11 -11.96
CA LEU A 189 -2.63 16.81 -12.90
C LEU A 189 -2.57 17.76 -14.10
N LYS A 190 -2.68 17.17 -15.30
CA LYS A 190 -2.86 17.94 -16.52
C LYS A 190 -4.20 18.70 -16.51
N LYS A 191 -4.31 19.73 -17.35
CA LYS A 191 -5.58 20.46 -17.52
C LYS A 191 -6.71 19.48 -17.91
N GLY A 192 -7.81 19.52 -17.17
CA GLY A 192 -8.93 18.59 -17.34
C GLY A 192 -8.72 17.21 -16.70
N GLY A 193 -7.61 17.02 -15.98
CA GLY A 193 -7.37 15.80 -15.19
C GLY A 193 -8.36 15.64 -14.06
N THR A 194 -8.62 14.39 -13.64
CA THR A 194 -9.68 14.07 -12.67
C THR A 194 -9.13 13.37 -11.42
N VAL A 195 -9.83 13.55 -10.30
CA VAL A 195 -9.63 12.80 -9.08
C VAL A 195 -10.89 11.99 -8.80
N ASN A 196 -10.76 10.68 -8.73
CA ASN A 196 -11.85 9.73 -8.53
C ASN A 196 -11.77 9.12 -7.13
N LEU A 197 -12.83 9.28 -6.32
CA LEU A 197 -12.95 8.64 -5.02
C LEU A 197 -13.92 7.45 -5.11
N LYS A 198 -13.47 6.27 -4.67
CA LYS A 198 -14.32 5.12 -4.41
C LYS A 198 -14.20 4.74 -2.94
N THR A 199 -15.29 4.79 -2.18
CA THR A 199 -15.29 4.52 -0.74
C THR A 199 -16.61 3.91 -0.31
N ASP A 200 -16.57 3.05 0.70
CA ASP A 200 -17.70 2.51 1.46
C ASP A 200 -17.95 3.31 2.75
N SER A 201 -17.10 4.30 3.04
CA SER A 201 -17.22 5.16 4.21
C SER A 201 -18.13 6.35 3.94
N GLU A 202 -19.33 6.36 4.54
CA GLU A 202 -20.25 7.52 4.50
C GLU A 202 -19.58 8.80 5.01
N PHE A 203 -18.75 8.68 6.06
CA PHE A 203 -17.97 9.82 6.57
C PHE A 203 -17.04 10.39 5.50
N MET A 204 -16.29 9.53 4.80
CA MET A 204 -15.34 9.98 3.78
C MET A 204 -16.06 10.59 2.59
N HIS A 205 -17.18 10.01 2.17
CA HIS A 205 -18.03 10.51 1.11
C HIS A 205 -18.57 11.91 1.46
N GLY A 206 -19.27 12.05 2.61
CA GLY A 206 -19.82 13.32 3.06
C GLY A 206 -18.77 14.40 3.28
N TYR A 207 -17.60 14.05 3.86
CA TYR A 207 -16.49 14.96 4.04
C TYR A 207 -15.99 15.49 2.68
N THR A 208 -15.84 14.61 1.70
CA THR A 208 -15.33 15.00 0.38
C THR A 208 -16.32 15.89 -0.37
N LEU A 209 -17.62 15.57 -0.32
CA LEU A 209 -18.66 16.44 -0.90
C LEU A 209 -18.67 17.83 -0.28
N GLY A 210 -18.55 17.91 1.06
CA GLY A 210 -18.52 19.21 1.77
C GLY A 210 -17.29 20.07 1.49
N LEU A 211 -16.23 19.53 0.86
CA LEU A 211 -15.08 20.29 0.38
C LEU A 211 -15.25 20.82 -1.05
N LEU A 212 -16.17 20.24 -1.83
CA LEU A 212 -16.38 20.58 -3.25
C LEU A 212 -17.49 21.62 -3.42
N HIS A 213 -18.27 21.89 -2.37
CA HIS A 213 -19.34 22.89 -2.29
C HIS A 213 -18.91 24.08 -1.42
#